data_c71fcb41bb101790298313c9a6bf88c3
#
_entry.id   c71fcb41bb101790298313c9a6bf88c3
#
_cell.length_a   1.000
_cell.length_b   1.000
_cell.length_c   1.000
_cell.angle_alpha   90.00
_cell.angle_beta   90.00
_cell.angle_gamma   90.00
#
_symmetry.space_group_name_H-M   'P 1'
#
loop_
_entity.id
_entity.type
_entity.pdbx_description
1 polymer ?
#
loop_
_entity_poly.entity_id
_entity_poly.type
_entity_poly.pdbx_seq_one_letter_code
_entity_poly.pdbx_strand_id
1 'polypeptide(L)'
;LANVYLNAEVYTGTAHWEDCIVQCNDIINNSPCMLSQNFKDSFRSSGVESSKEIILAVPYDKIIATGNDMHMRSWQAQLKDKFNLEATPWGSGTTMAITQFADTYDEDDSRIDDTWLRGAQYSSNGEILKGIYDNIGEDFIIVKEIPDASYVKEFEGWRMNKFEVAPQTPSSSDTDFPFFRFAEVLMMKAE
;
A
#
# COMPACT_ATOMS: atom_id res chain seq x y z
N LEU A 1 -17.79 -7.05 -13.04
CA LEU A 1 -19.19 -7.49 -12.89
C LEU A 1 -19.42 -8.20 -11.55
N ALA A 2 -18.53 -9.12 -11.13
CA ALA A 2 -18.63 -9.81 -9.83
C ALA A 2 -18.81 -8.81 -8.65
N ASN A 3 -18.00 -7.76 -8.60
CA ASN A 3 -18.10 -6.72 -7.56
C ASN A 3 -19.46 -5.99 -7.56
N VAL A 4 -20.05 -5.77 -8.74
CA VAL A 4 -21.39 -5.18 -8.84
C VAL A 4 -22.46 -6.12 -8.30
N TYR A 5 -22.36 -7.42 -8.57
CA TYR A 5 -23.29 -8.40 -8.04
C TYR A 5 -23.14 -8.60 -6.53
N LEU A 6 -21.91 -8.61 -6.01
CA LEU A 6 -21.67 -8.69 -4.57
C LEU A 6 -22.39 -7.57 -3.80
N ASN A 7 -22.36 -6.36 -4.34
CA ASN A 7 -22.95 -5.18 -3.72
C ASN A 7 -24.38 -4.87 -4.22
N ALA A 8 -25.00 -5.75 -5.00
CA ALA A 8 -26.29 -5.47 -5.65
C ALA A 8 -27.41 -5.19 -4.65
N GLU A 9 -27.43 -5.86 -3.50
CA GLU A 9 -28.44 -5.64 -2.46
C GLU A 9 -28.41 -4.21 -1.93
N VAL A 10 -27.20 -3.62 -1.77
CA VAL A 10 -27.03 -2.22 -1.33
C VAL A 10 -27.61 -1.25 -2.36
N TYR A 11 -27.45 -1.54 -3.67
CA TYR A 11 -27.84 -0.63 -4.74
C TYR A 11 -29.30 -0.78 -5.18
N THR A 12 -29.83 -2.01 -5.09
CA THR A 12 -31.13 -2.36 -5.67
C THR A 12 -32.16 -2.88 -4.66
N GLY A 13 -31.71 -3.20 -3.44
CA GLY A 13 -32.52 -3.90 -2.44
C GLY A 13 -32.69 -5.40 -2.71
N THR A 14 -31.98 -5.96 -3.70
CA THR A 14 -32.05 -7.39 -4.05
C THR A 14 -30.64 -7.98 -4.13
N ALA A 15 -30.40 -9.06 -3.38
CA ALA A 15 -29.14 -9.78 -3.39
C ALA A 15 -28.93 -10.56 -4.71
N HIS A 16 -27.69 -10.56 -5.20
CA HIS A 16 -27.25 -11.29 -6.39
C HIS A 16 -25.97 -12.10 -6.14
N TRP A 17 -25.86 -12.73 -4.97
CA TRP A 17 -24.66 -13.46 -4.56
C TRP A 17 -24.34 -14.66 -5.46
N GLU A 18 -25.36 -15.40 -5.90
CA GLU A 18 -25.21 -16.50 -6.85
C GLU A 18 -24.58 -16.01 -8.18
N ASP A 19 -25.05 -14.87 -8.69
CA ASP A 19 -24.50 -14.25 -9.89
C ASP A 19 -23.04 -13.82 -9.68
N CYS A 20 -22.69 -13.32 -8.48
CA CYS A 20 -21.32 -13.02 -8.11
C CYS A 20 -20.44 -14.27 -8.14
N ILE A 21 -20.88 -15.36 -7.54
CA ILE A 21 -20.15 -16.64 -7.51
C ILE A 21 -19.94 -17.16 -8.94
N VAL A 22 -20.94 -17.06 -9.83
CA VAL A 22 -20.81 -17.47 -11.25
C VAL A 22 -19.70 -16.68 -11.94
N GLN A 23 -19.65 -15.35 -11.76
CA GLN A 23 -18.61 -14.52 -12.35
C GLN A 23 -17.22 -14.79 -11.76
N CYS A 24 -17.13 -14.99 -10.44
CA CYS A 24 -15.88 -15.36 -9.80
C CYS A 24 -15.35 -16.71 -10.32
N ASN A 25 -16.23 -17.71 -10.44
CA ASN A 25 -15.87 -19.01 -10.98
C ASN A 25 -15.40 -18.95 -12.46
N ASP A 26 -16.01 -18.08 -13.27
CA ASP A 26 -15.58 -17.87 -14.65
C ASP A 26 -14.15 -17.33 -14.71
N ILE A 27 -13.83 -16.32 -13.89
CA ILE A 27 -12.48 -15.78 -13.80
C ILE A 27 -11.50 -16.84 -13.28
N ILE A 28 -11.85 -17.57 -12.24
CA ILE A 28 -10.97 -18.57 -11.61
C ILE A 28 -10.64 -19.73 -12.58
N ASN A 29 -11.62 -20.17 -13.36
CA ASN A 29 -11.47 -21.37 -14.19
C ASN A 29 -10.99 -21.05 -15.62
N ASN A 30 -11.30 -19.87 -16.16
CA ASN A 30 -11.17 -19.56 -17.57
C ASN A 30 -10.19 -18.42 -17.88
N SER A 31 -9.67 -17.70 -16.87
CA SER A 31 -8.66 -16.67 -17.09
C SER A 31 -7.24 -17.20 -16.81
N PRO A 32 -6.20 -16.53 -17.33
CA PRO A 32 -4.81 -16.83 -16.99
C PRO A 32 -4.39 -16.28 -15.63
N CYS A 33 -5.32 -15.67 -14.88
CA CYS A 33 -5.02 -15.01 -13.62
C CYS A 33 -4.71 -16.02 -12.51
N MET A 34 -3.74 -15.68 -11.67
CA MET A 34 -3.33 -16.48 -10.51
C MET A 34 -2.73 -15.59 -9.44
N LEU A 35 -2.71 -16.05 -8.18
CA LEU A 35 -2.01 -15.35 -7.10
C LEU A 35 -0.52 -15.26 -7.40
N SER A 36 0.07 -14.13 -7.07
CA SER A 36 1.52 -13.94 -7.00
C SER A 36 2.10 -14.78 -5.86
N GLN A 37 3.35 -15.18 -5.99
CA GLN A 37 4.03 -15.93 -4.95
C GLN A 37 4.23 -15.09 -3.67
N ASN A 38 4.55 -13.79 -3.86
CA ASN A 38 4.69 -12.84 -2.77
C ASN A 38 3.68 -11.71 -2.91
N PHE A 39 3.16 -11.24 -1.81
CA PHE A 39 2.21 -10.11 -1.78
C PHE A 39 2.77 -8.86 -2.47
N LYS A 40 4.04 -8.54 -2.23
CA LYS A 40 4.72 -7.36 -2.77
C LYS A 40 4.82 -7.34 -4.29
N ASP A 41 4.76 -8.50 -4.96
CA ASP A 41 4.95 -8.60 -6.42
C ASP A 41 3.90 -7.84 -7.22
N SER A 42 2.71 -7.64 -6.66
CA SER A 42 1.65 -6.83 -7.28
C SER A 42 1.82 -5.32 -7.11
N PHE A 43 2.86 -4.87 -6.38
CA PHE A 43 3.05 -3.46 -6.02
C PHE A 43 4.46 -2.96 -6.31
N ARG A 44 5.18 -3.63 -7.22
CA ARG A 44 6.53 -3.24 -7.63
C ARG A 44 6.51 -2.05 -8.56
N SER A 45 7.60 -1.31 -8.58
CA SER A 45 7.83 -0.17 -9.47
C SER A 45 8.20 -0.59 -10.90
N SER A 46 8.47 -1.88 -11.14
CA SER A 46 8.78 -2.43 -12.47
C SER A 46 8.40 -3.90 -12.55
N GLY A 47 8.11 -4.38 -13.77
CA GLY A 47 7.75 -5.78 -14.02
C GLY A 47 6.33 -6.15 -13.58
N VAL A 48 5.54 -5.19 -13.14
CA VAL A 48 4.16 -5.39 -12.68
C VAL A 48 3.25 -5.83 -13.84
N GLU A 49 3.57 -5.42 -15.04
CA GLU A 49 2.89 -5.80 -16.29
C GLU A 49 2.97 -7.31 -16.58
N SER A 50 3.92 -8.01 -15.98
CA SER A 50 4.05 -9.47 -16.09
C SER A 50 3.29 -10.22 -14.98
N SER A 51 2.75 -9.51 -13.99
CA SER A 51 2.01 -10.10 -12.88
C SER A 51 0.68 -10.67 -13.38
N LYS A 52 0.48 -11.97 -13.15
CA LYS A 52 -0.78 -12.64 -13.45
C LYS A 52 -1.86 -12.39 -12.39
N GLU A 53 -1.52 -11.76 -11.29
CA GLU A 53 -2.47 -11.41 -10.25
C GLU A 53 -3.24 -10.14 -10.58
N ILE A 54 -2.64 -9.20 -11.32
CA ILE A 54 -3.26 -7.93 -11.67
C ILE A 54 -4.23 -8.14 -12.83
N ILE A 55 -5.51 -7.85 -12.59
CA ILE A 55 -6.57 -7.91 -13.60
C ILE A 55 -6.71 -6.56 -14.29
N LEU A 56 -6.64 -5.47 -13.51
CA LEU A 56 -6.70 -4.09 -13.99
C LEU A 56 -5.83 -3.22 -13.11
N ALA A 57 -4.98 -2.42 -13.74
CA ALA A 57 -4.23 -1.38 -13.05
C ALA A 57 -4.48 -0.01 -13.71
N VAL A 58 -4.36 1.04 -12.92
CA VAL A 58 -4.23 2.41 -13.42
C VAL A 58 -2.75 2.65 -13.65
N PRO A 59 -2.31 2.85 -14.89
CA PRO A 59 -0.90 3.04 -15.18
C PRO A 59 -0.43 4.43 -14.74
N TYR A 60 0.74 4.47 -14.13
CA TYR A 60 1.44 5.70 -13.78
C TYR A 60 2.82 5.73 -14.41
N ASP A 61 3.27 6.95 -14.71
CA ASP A 61 4.61 7.25 -15.20
C ASP A 61 5.05 8.60 -14.63
N LYS A 62 6.28 8.67 -14.18
CA LYS A 62 6.82 9.88 -13.52
C LYS A 62 6.92 11.12 -14.41
N ILE A 63 6.70 10.99 -15.72
CA ILE A 63 6.82 12.08 -16.70
C ILE A 63 5.49 12.37 -17.39
N ILE A 64 4.83 11.34 -17.95
CA ILE A 64 3.66 11.51 -18.82
C ILE A 64 2.34 11.14 -18.17
N ALA A 65 2.33 10.29 -17.14
CA ALA A 65 1.15 9.87 -16.40
C ALA A 65 1.37 10.05 -14.89
N THR A 66 1.71 11.26 -14.49
CA THR A 66 2.04 11.61 -13.10
C THR A 66 0.82 11.57 -12.20
N GLY A 67 1.03 11.54 -10.87
CA GLY A 67 -0.02 11.63 -9.87
C GLY A 67 0.03 10.54 -8.79
N ASN A 68 0.83 9.50 -8.95
CA ASN A 68 1.08 8.57 -7.85
C ASN A 68 2.09 9.19 -6.87
N ASP A 69 1.57 9.96 -5.93
CA ASP A 69 2.32 10.69 -4.90
C ASP A 69 2.09 10.13 -3.47
N MET A 70 1.62 8.89 -3.36
CA MET A 70 1.24 8.27 -2.07
C MET A 70 2.40 8.24 -1.07
N HIS A 71 3.62 7.97 -1.54
CA HIS A 71 4.83 8.01 -0.72
C HIS A 71 5.11 9.41 -0.18
N MET A 72 4.89 10.45 -0.99
CA MET A 72 5.09 11.84 -0.59
C MET A 72 4.17 12.26 0.54
N ARG A 73 2.95 11.71 0.59
CA ARG A 73 1.92 11.99 1.61
C ARG A 73 2.11 11.17 2.88
N SER A 74 2.58 9.93 2.74
CA SER A 74 2.70 8.99 3.87
C SER A 74 4.04 9.09 4.59
N TRP A 75 5.11 9.49 3.91
CA TRP A 75 6.46 9.41 4.43
C TRP A 75 6.96 10.75 4.99
N GLN A 76 7.76 10.67 6.06
CA GLN A 76 8.48 11.80 6.62
C GLN A 76 9.71 12.13 5.76
N ALA A 77 10.18 13.38 5.88
CA ALA A 77 11.24 13.93 5.05
C ALA A 77 12.54 13.11 5.10
N GLN A 78 12.91 12.58 6.29
CA GLN A 78 14.13 11.76 6.46
C GLN A 78 14.07 10.41 5.74
N LEU A 79 12.88 9.91 5.37
CA LEU A 79 12.76 8.69 4.57
C LEU A 79 13.25 8.86 3.13
N LYS A 80 13.50 10.11 2.69
CA LYS A 80 14.26 10.38 1.46
C LYS A 80 15.57 9.60 1.42
N ASP A 81 16.30 9.59 2.52
CA ASP A 81 17.63 8.96 2.59
C ASP A 81 17.52 7.42 2.64
N LYS A 82 16.44 6.89 3.23
CA LYS A 82 16.15 5.45 3.21
C LYS A 82 15.97 4.92 1.79
N PHE A 83 15.15 5.61 1.01
CA PHE A 83 14.75 5.18 -0.33
C PHE A 83 15.57 5.83 -1.45
N ASN A 84 16.58 6.64 -1.10
CA ASN A 84 17.41 7.37 -2.05
C ASN A 84 16.58 8.11 -3.11
N LEU A 85 15.60 8.91 -2.66
CA LEU A 85 14.68 9.63 -3.55
C LEU A 85 15.31 10.92 -4.10
N GLU A 86 14.84 11.36 -5.26
CA GLU A 86 15.15 12.69 -5.78
C GLU A 86 14.42 13.77 -4.98
N ALA A 87 13.12 13.62 -4.79
CA ALA A 87 12.29 14.55 -4.03
C ALA A 87 12.22 14.18 -2.54
N THR A 88 12.12 15.20 -1.69
CA THR A 88 11.90 15.01 -0.25
C THR A 88 10.40 14.80 0.01
N PRO A 89 10.00 13.71 0.69
CA PRO A 89 8.61 13.53 1.11
C PRO A 89 8.11 14.71 1.92
N TRP A 90 6.81 14.97 1.82
CA TRP A 90 6.24 16.21 2.39
C TRP A 90 6.17 16.21 3.93
N GLY A 91 6.42 15.08 4.55
CA GLY A 91 6.57 14.98 6.01
C GLY A 91 5.30 15.23 6.81
N SER A 92 4.16 15.34 6.15
CA SER A 92 2.91 15.77 6.78
C SER A 92 2.33 14.75 7.77
N GLY A 93 2.82 13.49 7.72
CA GLY A 93 2.28 12.44 8.59
C GLY A 93 0.76 12.24 8.46
N THR A 94 0.15 12.69 7.36
CA THR A 94 -1.30 12.71 7.19
C THR A 94 -1.88 11.35 6.82
N THR A 95 -1.05 10.42 6.36
CA THR A 95 -1.50 9.09 5.94
C THR A 95 -0.72 8.02 6.70
N MET A 96 -1.36 7.41 7.67
CA MET A 96 -0.78 6.38 8.54
C MET A 96 -1.84 5.38 8.97
N ALA A 97 -1.43 4.20 9.42
CA ALA A 97 -2.33 3.28 10.10
C ALA A 97 -2.66 3.81 11.48
N ILE A 98 -3.94 3.91 11.81
CA ILE A 98 -4.38 4.14 13.19
C ILE A 98 -4.14 2.89 14.03
N THR A 99 -3.90 3.04 15.32
CA THR A 99 -3.56 1.95 16.25
C THR A 99 -4.57 0.79 16.16
N GLN A 100 -5.86 1.09 16.16
CA GLN A 100 -6.93 0.07 16.11
C GLN A 100 -6.89 -0.75 14.82
N PHE A 101 -6.54 -0.14 13.69
CA PHE A 101 -6.38 -0.86 12.43
C PHE A 101 -5.09 -1.71 12.45
N ALA A 102 -4.00 -1.17 12.97
CA ALA A 102 -2.75 -1.90 13.12
C ALA A 102 -2.91 -3.15 14.02
N ASP A 103 -3.79 -3.08 15.03
CA ASP A 103 -4.12 -4.21 15.92
C ASP A 103 -4.94 -5.32 15.26
N THR A 104 -5.47 -5.11 14.06
CA THR A 104 -6.19 -6.16 13.30
C THR A 104 -5.26 -7.16 12.60
N TYR A 105 -3.97 -6.85 12.50
CA TYR A 105 -3.00 -7.77 11.94
C TYR A 105 -2.57 -8.81 12.98
N ASP A 106 -2.54 -10.08 12.59
CA ASP A 106 -1.87 -11.11 13.36
C ASP A 106 -0.36 -10.87 13.32
N GLU A 107 0.36 -11.16 14.41
CA GLU A 107 1.80 -10.92 14.52
C GLU A 107 2.61 -11.69 13.45
N ASP A 108 2.10 -12.85 13.01
CA ASP A 108 2.70 -13.69 11.97
C ASP A 108 2.28 -13.32 10.54
N ASP A 109 1.50 -12.26 10.35
CA ASP A 109 1.09 -11.84 9.01
C ASP A 109 2.28 -11.24 8.24
N SER A 110 2.79 -12.01 7.29
CA SER A 110 3.94 -11.60 6.45
C SER A 110 3.70 -10.32 5.64
N ARG A 111 2.44 -9.89 5.47
CA ARG A 111 2.09 -8.67 4.74
C ARG A 111 2.36 -7.39 5.54
N ILE A 112 2.59 -7.49 6.85
CA ILE A 112 2.84 -6.31 7.70
C ILE A 112 4.05 -5.54 7.16
N ASP A 113 5.20 -6.19 7.02
CA ASP A 113 6.44 -5.53 6.60
C ASP A 113 6.42 -5.11 5.12
N ASP A 114 5.61 -5.77 4.28
CA ASP A 114 5.37 -5.37 2.89
C ASP A 114 4.46 -4.14 2.79
N THR A 115 3.57 -3.94 3.77
CA THR A 115 2.55 -2.89 3.75
C THR A 115 2.95 -1.65 4.55
N TRP A 116 3.73 -1.83 5.64
CA TRP A 116 3.97 -0.78 6.62
C TRP A 116 5.45 -0.61 6.95
N LEU A 117 5.89 0.65 7.06
CA LEU A 117 7.14 1.00 7.72
C LEU A 117 6.86 1.09 9.22
N ARG A 118 7.65 0.34 10.00
CA ARG A 118 7.57 0.26 11.46
C ARG A 118 8.97 0.07 12.06
N GLY A 119 9.12 0.34 13.35
CA GLY A 119 10.40 0.19 14.05
C GLY A 119 11.47 1.18 13.60
N ALA A 120 12.71 0.85 13.88
CA ALA A 120 13.86 1.69 13.57
C ALA A 120 14.06 1.84 12.06
N GLN A 121 14.27 3.07 11.60
CA GLN A 121 14.46 3.37 10.19
C GLN A 121 15.92 3.69 9.89
N TYR A 122 16.41 3.18 8.77
CA TYR A 122 17.80 3.32 8.35
C TYR A 122 17.88 3.96 6.96
N SER A 123 18.93 4.74 6.73
CA SER A 123 19.28 5.25 5.41
C SER A 123 19.69 4.10 4.46
N SER A 124 19.80 4.40 3.18
CA SER A 124 20.32 3.46 2.18
C SER A 124 21.76 3.01 2.45
N ASN A 125 22.51 3.76 3.28
CA ASN A 125 23.87 3.43 3.70
C ASN A 125 23.91 2.61 5.02
N GLY A 126 22.76 2.29 5.61
CA GLY A 126 22.65 1.53 6.85
C GLY A 126 22.79 2.34 8.14
N GLU A 127 22.87 3.65 8.08
CA GLU A 127 22.90 4.53 9.24
C GLU A 127 21.47 4.75 9.76
N ILE A 128 21.29 4.72 11.10
CA ILE A 128 19.98 4.99 11.69
C ILE A 128 19.56 6.42 11.42
N LEU A 129 18.35 6.60 10.89
CA LEU A 129 17.76 7.92 10.65
C LEU A 129 17.45 8.61 11.98
N LYS A 130 17.40 9.93 11.95
CA LYS A 130 17.13 10.76 13.12
C LYS A 130 15.84 11.54 12.96
N GLY A 131 15.16 11.77 14.09
CA GLY A 131 14.02 12.68 14.16
C GLY A 131 14.44 14.12 13.83
N ILE A 132 13.55 14.84 13.16
CA ILE A 132 13.83 16.21 12.68
C ILE A 132 12.80 17.24 13.17
N TYR A 133 11.67 16.80 13.73
CA TYR A 133 10.61 17.67 14.24
C TYR A 133 10.37 17.48 15.73
N ASP A 134 9.84 16.33 16.16
CA ASP A 134 9.41 16.12 17.54
C ASP A 134 10.51 15.56 18.43
N ASN A 135 11.33 14.65 17.91
CA ASN A 135 12.44 14.01 18.63
C ASN A 135 13.77 14.33 17.92
N ILE A 136 14.10 15.61 17.82
CA ILE A 136 15.27 16.09 17.06
C ILE A 136 16.56 15.44 17.54
N GLY A 137 17.23 14.71 16.64
CA GLY A 137 18.50 14.03 16.90
C GLY A 137 18.38 12.66 17.56
N GLU A 138 17.22 12.29 18.07
CA GLU A 138 16.95 10.93 18.55
C GLU A 138 16.79 9.94 17.39
N ASP A 139 16.90 8.64 17.67
CA ASP A 139 16.69 7.61 16.67
C ASP A 139 15.26 7.64 16.12
N PHE A 140 15.11 7.61 14.80
CA PHE A 140 13.80 7.62 14.17
C PHE A 140 13.20 6.22 14.18
N ILE A 141 12.34 5.96 15.16
CA ILE A 141 11.69 4.68 15.43
C ILE A 141 10.19 4.87 15.26
N ILE A 142 9.60 4.32 14.19
CA ILE A 142 8.16 4.40 13.94
C ILE A 142 7.43 3.42 14.86
N VAL A 143 6.54 3.96 15.70
CA VAL A 143 5.71 3.19 16.63
C VAL A 143 4.28 3.06 16.10
N LYS A 144 3.53 2.10 16.64
CA LYS A 144 2.13 1.85 16.25
C LYS A 144 1.17 2.86 16.87
N GLU A 145 1.48 3.27 18.09
CA GLU A 145 0.61 4.05 18.95
C GLU A 145 0.47 5.49 18.45
N ILE A 146 -0.76 6.02 18.53
CA ILE A 146 -1.12 7.43 18.32
C ILE A 146 -1.89 7.87 19.56
N PRO A 147 -1.20 8.38 20.58
CA PRO A 147 -1.84 8.76 21.86
C PRO A 147 -2.81 9.94 21.73
N ASP A 148 -2.50 10.88 20.83
CA ASP A 148 -3.31 12.08 20.61
C ASP A 148 -3.50 12.33 19.11
N ALA A 149 -4.70 12.01 18.59
CA ALA A 149 -5.04 12.22 17.19
C ALA A 149 -5.16 13.70 16.79
N SER A 150 -5.17 14.65 17.75
CA SER A 150 -5.18 16.08 17.47
C SER A 150 -3.78 16.62 17.14
N TYR A 151 -2.75 15.94 17.57
CA TYR A 151 -1.35 16.23 17.27
C TYR A 151 -0.54 14.93 17.17
N VAL A 152 -0.38 14.43 15.97
CA VAL A 152 0.37 13.20 15.70
C VAL A 152 1.82 13.54 15.42
N LYS A 153 2.74 12.96 16.21
CA LYS A 153 4.18 13.16 16.06
C LYS A 153 4.74 12.42 14.84
N GLU A 154 5.93 12.84 14.40
CA GLU A 154 6.54 12.29 13.17
C GLU A 154 6.79 10.78 13.21
N PHE A 155 6.96 10.20 14.40
CA PHE A 155 7.24 8.78 14.60
C PHE A 155 6.00 7.96 14.99
N GLU A 156 4.82 8.56 15.19
CA GLU A 156 3.60 7.89 15.60
C GLU A 156 2.79 7.41 14.39
N GLY A 157 2.23 6.19 14.50
CA GLY A 157 1.48 5.51 13.45
C GLY A 157 2.36 4.92 12.34
N TRP A 158 2.07 3.68 11.94
CA TRP A 158 2.80 3.02 10.85
C TRP A 158 2.60 3.74 9.52
N ARG A 159 3.65 3.86 8.71
CA ARG A 159 3.61 4.53 7.41
C ARG A 159 3.42 3.54 6.27
N MET A 160 2.60 3.90 5.29
CA MET A 160 2.33 3.03 4.14
C MET A 160 3.60 2.76 3.35
N ASN A 161 3.89 1.47 3.11
CA ASN A 161 5.01 0.97 2.31
C ASN A 161 4.54 -0.02 1.23
N LYS A 162 3.23 -0.11 1.00
CA LYS A 162 2.64 -1.10 0.10
C LYS A 162 3.18 -1.00 -1.33
N PHE A 163 3.27 0.23 -1.85
CA PHE A 163 3.76 0.49 -3.19
C PHE A 163 5.28 0.69 -3.16
N GLU A 164 5.99 -0.08 -3.95
CA GLU A 164 7.43 0.11 -4.11
C GLU A 164 7.70 1.45 -4.80
N VAL A 165 8.71 2.16 -4.33
CA VAL A 165 9.17 3.40 -4.93
C VAL A 165 10.62 3.22 -5.34
N ALA A 166 10.90 3.36 -6.63
CA ALA A 166 12.25 3.20 -7.18
C ALA A 166 13.19 4.29 -6.65
N PRO A 167 14.49 3.98 -6.48
CA PRO A 167 15.49 5.03 -6.20
C PRO A 167 15.44 6.15 -7.24
N GLN A 168 15.80 7.37 -6.84
CA GLN A 168 15.78 8.57 -7.67
C GLN A 168 14.38 8.94 -8.19
N THR A 169 13.32 8.45 -7.53
CA THR A 169 11.95 8.86 -7.83
C THR A 169 11.73 10.32 -7.41
N PRO A 170 11.19 11.16 -8.31
CA PRO A 170 10.71 12.50 -7.97
C PRO A 170 9.45 12.45 -7.12
N SER A 171 8.64 13.50 -7.11
CA SER A 171 7.38 13.54 -6.35
C SER A 171 6.32 12.57 -6.86
N SER A 172 6.38 12.15 -8.11
CA SER A 172 5.47 11.16 -8.69
C SER A 172 6.19 9.85 -8.97
N SER A 173 5.63 8.74 -8.51
CA SER A 173 6.12 7.38 -8.77
C SER A 173 5.58 6.87 -10.10
N ASP A 174 6.34 5.98 -10.74
CA ASP A 174 5.94 5.17 -11.91
C ASP A 174 5.35 3.81 -11.51
N THR A 175 5.05 3.61 -10.23
CA THR A 175 4.39 2.39 -9.75
C THR A 175 2.91 2.44 -10.09
N ASP A 176 2.45 1.46 -10.85
CA ASP A 176 1.05 1.32 -11.21
C ASP A 176 0.16 1.06 -9.99
N PHE A 177 -1.09 1.48 -10.05
CA PHE A 177 -2.08 1.21 -9.01
C PHE A 177 -2.96 0.02 -9.43
N PRO A 178 -2.77 -1.18 -8.84
CA PRO A 178 -3.62 -2.33 -9.08
C PRO A 178 -5.04 -2.05 -8.58
N PHE A 179 -5.97 -1.89 -9.53
CA PHE A 179 -7.36 -1.58 -9.22
C PHE A 179 -8.18 -2.85 -8.94
N PHE A 180 -7.97 -3.91 -9.76
CA PHE A 180 -8.52 -5.23 -9.51
C PHE A 180 -7.42 -6.27 -9.54
N ARG A 181 -7.42 -7.17 -8.56
CA ARG A 181 -6.49 -8.29 -8.44
C ARG A 181 -7.22 -9.62 -8.27
N PHE A 182 -6.56 -10.70 -8.67
CA PHE A 182 -7.11 -12.05 -8.54
C PHE A 182 -7.42 -12.43 -7.08
N ALA A 183 -6.66 -11.92 -6.11
CA ALA A 183 -6.95 -12.09 -4.69
C ALA A 183 -8.35 -11.59 -4.32
N GLU A 184 -8.79 -10.46 -4.89
CA GLU A 184 -10.13 -9.92 -4.64
C GLU A 184 -11.23 -10.83 -5.19
N VAL A 185 -10.99 -11.49 -6.35
CA VAL A 185 -11.95 -12.45 -6.91
C VAL A 185 -12.16 -13.63 -5.97
N LEU A 186 -11.08 -14.13 -5.35
CA LEU A 186 -11.17 -15.21 -4.37
C LEU A 186 -11.92 -14.76 -3.10
N MET A 187 -11.67 -13.53 -2.64
CA MET A 187 -12.34 -12.95 -1.47
C MET A 187 -13.83 -12.70 -1.74
N MET A 188 -14.19 -12.10 -2.88
CA MET A 188 -15.59 -11.90 -3.28
C MET A 188 -16.37 -13.22 -3.39
N LYS A 189 -15.68 -14.30 -3.80
CA LYS A 189 -16.30 -15.62 -3.84
C LYS A 189 -16.52 -16.22 -2.45
N ALA A 190 -15.63 -15.89 -1.49
CA ALA A 190 -15.70 -16.41 -0.12
C ALA A 190 -16.78 -15.69 0.71
N GLU A 191 -17.02 -14.41 0.45
CA GLU A 191 -18.04 -13.58 1.07
C GLU A 191 -19.45 -14.00 0.63
#